data_6cfaa8ac046821d2d0b1fca91681ca87
#
_entry.id   6cfaa8ac046821d2d0b1fca91681ca87
#
_cell.length_a   1.000
_cell.length_b   1.000
_cell.length_c   1.000
_cell.angle_alpha   90.00
_cell.angle_beta   90.00
_cell.angle_gamma   90.00
#
_symmetry.space_group_name_H-M   'P 1'
#
loop_
_entity.id
_entity.type
_entity.pdbx_description
1 polymer ?
#
loop_
_entity_poly.entity_id
_entity_poly.type
_entity_poly.pdbx_seq_one_letter_code
_entity_poly.pdbx_strand_id
1 'polypeptide(L)'
;RGARRARPALRARGKRLSHEPFEDSRRLTGANLYFDGAGAALETAAGLAFDAGALQRWRANVERARALLGWSETVVVVREHATGASLAFEAPFDQLYVAAEMNEWALYSALGLRASDKPVHDDDAKPPRPHVAHFDDDEALHQLQALAAMEAKPNLRALVAAARERGVPAHADDDVLSIGEGLAAQAWPLDALPDIDAVPWSQLHAIPKAVVTGSNGKTTTVRLLAAMLRAH
;
A
#
# COMPACT_ATOMS: atom_id res chain seq x y z
N ARG A 1 46.21 -25.64 -28.82
CA ARG A 1 45.28 -25.83 -27.66
C ARG A 1 44.55 -24.53 -27.46
N GLY A 2 43.36 -24.37 -28.11
CA GLY A 2 42.53 -23.17 -28.03
C GLY A 2 41.54 -23.28 -26.87
N ALA A 3 41.63 -22.38 -25.92
CA ALA A 3 40.67 -22.24 -24.87
C ALA A 3 39.34 -21.73 -25.45
N ARG A 4 38.28 -22.56 -25.47
CA ARG A 4 36.92 -22.11 -25.74
C ARG A 4 36.45 -21.20 -24.61
N ARG A 5 36.33 -19.91 -24.91
CA ARG A 5 35.61 -18.97 -24.02
C ARG A 5 34.14 -19.41 -23.96
N ALA A 6 33.70 -19.80 -22.77
CA ALA A 6 32.28 -20.01 -22.50
C ALA A 6 31.50 -18.72 -22.79
N ARG A 7 30.52 -18.79 -23.68
CA ARG A 7 29.54 -17.71 -23.90
C ARG A 7 28.72 -17.55 -22.60
N PRO A 8 28.51 -16.33 -22.10
CA PRO A 8 27.57 -16.14 -20.99
C PRO A 8 26.18 -16.61 -21.43
N ALA A 9 25.55 -17.42 -20.60
CA ALA A 9 24.17 -17.86 -20.80
C ALA A 9 23.27 -16.63 -20.96
N LEU A 10 22.52 -16.55 -22.08
CA LEU A 10 21.46 -15.56 -22.24
C LEU A 10 20.45 -15.79 -21.08
N ARG A 11 20.37 -14.81 -20.17
CA ARG A 11 19.28 -14.77 -19.19
C ARG A 11 17.97 -14.75 -19.98
N ALA A 12 17.07 -15.70 -19.66
CA ALA A 12 15.76 -15.76 -20.26
C ALA A 12 15.04 -14.43 -20.04
N ARG A 13 14.74 -13.70 -21.11
CA ARG A 13 13.87 -12.51 -21.04
C ARG A 13 12.50 -12.96 -20.55
N GLY A 14 12.02 -12.41 -19.44
CA GLY A 14 10.68 -12.66 -18.91
C GLY A 14 9.61 -12.51 -20.00
N LYS A 15 8.56 -13.30 -19.92
CA LYS A 15 7.45 -13.27 -20.85
C LYS A 15 6.64 -11.98 -20.62
N ARG A 16 6.41 -11.18 -21.67
CA ARG A 16 5.56 -9.98 -21.59
C ARG A 16 4.09 -10.38 -21.69
N LEU A 17 3.25 -9.79 -20.84
CA LEU A 17 1.80 -9.91 -20.93
C LEU A 17 1.21 -8.78 -21.77
N SER A 18 0.07 -9.05 -22.43
CA SER A 18 -0.75 -8.04 -23.09
C SER A 18 -1.67 -7.27 -22.14
N HIS A 19 -1.88 -7.82 -20.93
CA HIS A 19 -2.71 -7.25 -19.86
C HIS A 19 -1.98 -7.41 -18.53
N GLU A 20 -2.32 -6.56 -17.57
CA GLU A 20 -1.80 -6.67 -16.21
C GLU A 20 -2.28 -7.94 -15.52
N PRO A 21 -1.45 -8.56 -14.66
CA PRO A 21 -1.83 -9.77 -13.92
C PRO A 21 -2.74 -9.47 -12.73
N PHE A 22 -3.19 -8.23 -12.55
CA PHE A 22 -4.09 -7.78 -11.49
C PHE A 22 -5.16 -6.84 -12.04
N GLU A 23 -6.29 -6.76 -11.37
CA GLU A 23 -7.41 -5.88 -11.68
C GLU A 23 -7.40 -4.61 -10.82
N ASP A 24 -6.81 -4.69 -9.62
CA ASP A 24 -6.74 -3.59 -8.69
C ASP A 24 -5.44 -3.66 -7.87
N SER A 25 -4.80 -2.51 -7.70
CA SER A 25 -3.63 -2.32 -6.83
C SER A 25 -3.82 -1.03 -6.04
N ARG A 26 -3.80 -1.12 -4.72
CA ARG A 26 -4.19 -0.01 -3.87
C ARG A 26 -3.35 0.10 -2.61
N ARG A 27 -3.21 1.34 -2.16
CA ARG A 27 -2.64 1.72 -0.86
C ARG A 27 -3.75 1.64 0.20
N LEU A 28 -3.39 1.13 1.38
CA LEU A 28 -4.27 1.02 2.54
C LEU A 28 -3.73 1.94 3.63
N THR A 29 -4.46 3.00 3.94
CA THR A 29 -3.99 4.06 4.86
C THR A 29 -4.33 3.81 6.33
N GLY A 30 -4.98 2.71 6.66
CA GLY A 30 -5.38 2.37 8.03
C GLY A 30 -6.05 1.02 8.12
N ALA A 31 -6.80 0.79 9.19
CA ALA A 31 -7.54 -0.45 9.44
C ALA A 31 -8.40 -0.86 8.24
N ASN A 32 -8.31 -2.11 7.84
CA ASN A 32 -8.89 -2.63 6.60
C ASN A 32 -9.31 -4.10 6.75
N LEU A 33 -9.69 -4.75 5.65
CA LEU A 33 -10.14 -6.15 5.67
C LEU A 33 -9.02 -7.17 5.93
N TYR A 34 -7.77 -6.78 5.84
CA TYR A 34 -6.61 -7.68 5.93
C TYR A 34 -5.87 -7.55 7.26
N PHE A 35 -5.73 -6.31 7.80
CA PHE A 35 -4.99 -5.98 9.02
C PHE A 35 -5.39 -4.63 9.60
N ASP A 36 -4.94 -4.32 10.81
CA ASP A 36 -5.27 -3.07 11.53
C ASP A 36 -4.32 -1.90 11.22
N GLY A 37 -3.38 -2.09 10.30
CA GLY A 37 -2.36 -1.11 9.94
C GLY A 37 -2.52 -0.54 8.54
N ALA A 38 -1.55 0.24 8.13
CA ALA A 38 -1.38 0.69 6.75
C ALA A 38 -0.61 -0.35 5.92
N GLY A 39 -0.73 -0.29 4.60
CA GLY A 39 -0.04 -1.22 3.72
C GLY A 39 -0.48 -1.14 2.26
N ALA A 40 -0.30 -2.24 1.53
CA ALA A 40 -0.77 -2.38 0.17
C ALA A 40 -1.61 -3.64 -0.01
N ALA A 41 -2.56 -3.59 -0.92
CA ALA A 41 -3.33 -4.74 -1.37
C ALA A 41 -3.43 -4.75 -2.90
N LEU A 42 -3.42 -5.95 -3.44
CA LEU A 42 -3.54 -6.21 -4.87
C LEU A 42 -4.56 -7.33 -5.09
N GLU A 43 -5.44 -7.14 -6.04
CA GLU A 43 -6.41 -8.12 -6.48
C GLU A 43 -5.96 -8.68 -7.83
N THR A 44 -5.71 -9.98 -7.91
CA THR A 44 -5.24 -10.60 -9.16
C THR A 44 -6.31 -10.60 -10.23
N ALA A 45 -5.91 -10.56 -11.49
CA ALA A 45 -6.85 -10.62 -12.61
C ALA A 45 -7.66 -11.92 -12.59
N ALA A 46 -8.95 -11.81 -12.91
CA ALA A 46 -9.86 -12.95 -12.90
C ALA A 46 -9.38 -14.05 -13.88
N GLY A 47 -9.33 -15.28 -13.38
CA GLY A 47 -8.86 -16.42 -14.16
C GLY A 47 -7.34 -16.51 -14.36
N LEU A 48 -6.56 -15.66 -13.68
CA LEU A 48 -5.10 -15.78 -13.67
C LEU A 48 -4.70 -17.16 -13.11
N ALA A 49 -4.02 -17.94 -13.93
CA ALA A 49 -3.54 -19.24 -13.50
C ALA A 49 -2.27 -19.11 -12.67
N PHE A 50 -2.35 -19.54 -11.42
CA PHE A 50 -1.19 -19.70 -10.54
C PHE A 50 -0.64 -21.13 -10.69
N ASP A 51 0.69 -21.25 -10.86
CA ASP A 51 1.32 -22.53 -10.59
C ASP A 51 1.40 -22.79 -9.08
N ALA A 52 1.65 -24.04 -8.69
CA ALA A 52 1.64 -24.46 -7.27
C ALA A 52 2.60 -23.69 -6.36
N GLY A 53 3.53 -22.91 -6.89
CA GLY A 53 4.53 -22.15 -6.13
C GLY A 53 4.41 -20.62 -6.29
N ALA A 54 3.54 -20.12 -7.17
CA ALA A 54 3.49 -18.69 -7.49
C ALA A 54 3.20 -17.82 -6.27
N LEU A 55 2.23 -18.20 -5.44
CA LEU A 55 1.88 -17.46 -4.23
C LEU A 55 2.98 -17.51 -3.17
N GLN A 56 3.71 -18.63 -3.09
CA GLN A 56 4.87 -18.75 -2.21
C GLN A 56 6.03 -17.86 -2.69
N ARG A 57 6.28 -17.82 -4.02
CA ARG A 57 7.30 -16.92 -4.59
C ARG A 57 6.93 -15.46 -4.37
N TRP A 58 5.67 -15.09 -4.56
CA TRP A 58 5.19 -13.74 -4.25
C TRP A 58 5.49 -13.37 -2.79
N ARG A 59 5.12 -14.23 -1.84
CA ARG A 59 5.40 -14.01 -0.42
C ARG A 59 6.90 -13.84 -0.16
N ALA A 60 7.74 -14.72 -0.71
CA ALA A 60 9.19 -14.67 -0.54
C ALA A 60 9.78 -13.37 -1.12
N ASN A 61 9.28 -12.88 -2.26
CA ASN A 61 9.68 -11.62 -2.87
C ASN A 61 9.32 -10.43 -1.97
N VAL A 62 8.09 -10.38 -1.43
CA VAL A 62 7.66 -9.35 -0.48
C VAL A 62 8.53 -9.36 0.77
N GLU A 63 8.76 -10.54 1.38
CA GLU A 63 9.59 -10.67 2.57
C GLU A 63 11.04 -10.23 2.32
N ARG A 64 11.62 -10.60 1.17
CA ARG A 64 12.96 -10.17 0.74
C ARG A 64 13.05 -8.65 0.60
N ALA A 65 12.08 -8.04 -0.08
CA ALA A 65 12.08 -6.59 -0.29
C ALA A 65 11.87 -5.82 1.02
N ARG A 66 10.95 -6.26 1.88
CA ARG A 66 10.73 -5.67 3.21
C ARG A 66 11.98 -5.72 4.09
N ALA A 67 12.67 -6.86 4.13
CA ALA A 67 13.93 -7.00 4.85
C ALA A 67 14.99 -6.02 4.33
N LEU A 68 15.08 -5.85 3.01
CA LEU A 68 16.00 -4.91 2.37
C LEU A 68 15.67 -3.45 2.71
N LEU A 69 14.39 -3.10 2.85
CA LEU A 69 13.91 -1.76 3.21
C LEU A 69 13.94 -1.51 4.73
N GLY A 70 14.23 -2.53 5.54
CA GLY A 70 14.24 -2.41 7.00
C GLY A 70 12.85 -2.21 7.60
N TRP A 71 11.79 -2.70 6.93
CA TRP A 71 10.44 -2.60 7.46
C TRP A 71 10.21 -3.61 8.58
N SER A 72 9.63 -3.15 9.67
CA SER A 72 9.37 -3.97 10.88
C SER A 72 8.02 -4.67 10.86
N GLU A 73 7.10 -4.19 10.02
CA GLU A 73 5.76 -4.76 9.87
C GLU A 73 5.86 -6.19 9.34
N THR A 74 5.08 -7.12 9.91
CA THR A 74 5.25 -8.55 9.63
C THR A 74 4.04 -9.21 8.97
N VAL A 75 2.87 -8.57 8.97
CA VAL A 75 1.65 -9.18 8.44
C VAL A 75 1.70 -9.26 6.92
N VAL A 76 1.55 -10.48 6.41
CA VAL A 76 1.43 -10.79 4.99
C VAL A 76 0.24 -11.71 4.81
N VAL A 77 -0.73 -11.31 4.00
CA VAL A 77 -2.00 -12.00 3.78
C VAL A 77 -2.13 -12.46 2.34
N VAL A 78 -2.47 -13.73 2.17
CA VAL A 78 -2.91 -14.32 0.91
C VAL A 78 -4.31 -14.89 1.13
N ARG A 79 -5.28 -14.44 0.35
CA ARG A 79 -6.65 -14.97 0.35
C ARG A 79 -6.99 -15.45 -1.04
N GLU A 80 -7.00 -16.76 -1.22
CA GLU A 80 -7.46 -17.37 -2.45
C GLU A 80 -8.98 -17.38 -2.51
N HIS A 81 -9.54 -17.15 -3.70
CA HIS A 81 -10.97 -17.17 -3.98
C HIS A 81 -11.25 -17.75 -5.37
N ALA A 82 -12.51 -17.90 -5.74
CA ALA A 82 -12.92 -18.63 -6.96
C ALA A 82 -12.36 -18.04 -8.26
N THR A 83 -12.01 -16.75 -8.30
CA THR A 83 -11.55 -16.05 -9.51
C THR A 83 -10.07 -15.67 -9.47
N GLY A 84 -9.39 -15.80 -8.32
CA GLY A 84 -8.00 -15.37 -8.18
C GLY A 84 -7.52 -15.36 -6.73
N ALA A 85 -6.77 -14.34 -6.36
CA ALA A 85 -6.27 -14.13 -5.01
C ALA A 85 -6.18 -12.64 -4.66
N SER A 86 -6.45 -12.32 -3.39
CA SER A 86 -6.11 -11.03 -2.80
C SER A 86 -4.76 -11.15 -2.09
N LEU A 87 -3.84 -10.28 -2.41
CA LEU A 87 -2.45 -10.26 -1.95
C LEU A 87 -2.20 -8.97 -1.19
N ALA A 88 -1.98 -9.03 0.12
CA ALA A 88 -1.83 -7.83 0.94
C ALA A 88 -0.72 -7.98 1.98
N PHE A 89 -0.11 -6.87 2.38
CA PHE A 89 0.86 -6.82 3.46
C PHE A 89 0.90 -5.44 4.11
N GLU A 90 1.26 -5.42 5.40
CA GLU A 90 1.51 -4.18 6.14
C GLU A 90 2.80 -3.51 5.67
N ALA A 91 2.77 -2.17 5.63
CA ALA A 91 3.90 -1.33 5.29
C ALA A 91 3.89 -0.06 6.14
N PRO A 92 5.04 0.64 6.27
CA PRO A 92 5.10 1.93 6.93
C PRO A 92 4.14 2.92 6.28
N PHE A 93 3.43 3.67 7.12
CA PHE A 93 2.39 4.60 6.69
C PHE A 93 2.90 5.67 5.70
N ASP A 94 4.16 6.04 5.81
CA ASP A 94 4.83 7.04 4.98
C ASP A 94 5.52 6.45 3.74
N GLN A 95 5.28 5.16 3.39
CA GLN A 95 5.91 4.47 2.25
C GLN A 95 4.91 3.61 1.46
N LEU A 96 3.70 4.09 1.31
CA LEU A 96 2.60 3.31 0.71
C LEU A 96 2.66 3.23 -0.82
N TYR A 97 3.27 4.20 -1.51
CA TYR A 97 3.53 4.10 -2.95
C TYR A 97 4.55 2.99 -3.22
N VAL A 98 5.64 2.97 -2.45
CA VAL A 98 6.62 1.88 -2.54
C VAL A 98 5.98 0.53 -2.22
N ALA A 99 5.06 0.47 -1.27
CA ALA A 99 4.37 -0.78 -0.93
C ALA A 99 3.51 -1.28 -2.10
N ALA A 100 2.80 -0.41 -2.81
CA ALA A 100 2.04 -0.77 -4.00
C ALA A 100 2.98 -1.28 -5.11
N GLU A 101 4.03 -0.53 -5.45
CA GLU A 101 5.04 -0.93 -6.45
C GLU A 101 5.70 -2.28 -6.11
N MET A 102 6.01 -2.49 -4.82
CA MET A 102 6.56 -3.76 -4.33
C MET A 102 5.59 -4.92 -4.54
N ASN A 103 4.29 -4.71 -4.25
CA ASN A 103 3.27 -5.74 -4.40
C ASN A 103 3.14 -6.19 -5.87
N GLU A 104 3.10 -5.23 -6.77
CA GLU A 104 3.02 -5.44 -8.21
C GLU A 104 4.27 -6.14 -8.74
N TRP A 105 5.48 -5.62 -8.42
CA TRP A 105 6.74 -6.27 -8.80
C TRP A 105 6.80 -7.71 -8.28
N ALA A 106 6.44 -7.94 -7.02
CA ALA A 106 6.49 -9.26 -6.42
C ALA A 106 5.60 -10.26 -7.16
N LEU A 107 4.42 -9.82 -7.65
CA LEU A 107 3.52 -10.65 -8.46
C LEU A 107 4.11 -10.91 -9.85
N TYR A 108 4.59 -9.90 -10.56
CA TYR A 108 5.22 -10.07 -11.87
C TYR A 108 6.42 -11.01 -11.81
N SER A 109 7.30 -10.82 -10.82
CA SER A 109 8.47 -11.69 -10.60
C SER A 109 8.04 -13.13 -10.26
N ALA A 110 7.03 -13.31 -9.39
CA ALA A 110 6.51 -14.63 -9.01
C ALA A 110 5.95 -15.42 -10.20
N LEU A 111 5.40 -14.74 -11.19
CA LEU A 111 4.86 -15.31 -12.42
C LEU A 111 5.90 -15.45 -13.54
N GLY A 112 7.14 -14.98 -13.33
CA GLY A 112 8.17 -14.93 -14.36
C GLY A 112 7.84 -13.96 -15.50
N LEU A 113 7.10 -12.91 -15.21
CA LEU A 113 6.59 -11.91 -16.14
C LEU A 113 7.32 -10.58 -15.96
N ARG A 114 7.11 -9.66 -16.90
CA ARG A 114 7.48 -8.24 -16.77
C ARG A 114 6.33 -7.40 -17.25
N ALA A 115 6.11 -6.26 -16.60
CA ALA A 115 5.12 -5.29 -17.03
C ALA A 115 5.39 -4.86 -18.47
N SER A 116 4.34 -4.56 -19.24
CA SER A 116 4.47 -4.01 -20.57
C SER A 116 4.88 -2.54 -20.49
N ASP A 117 5.68 -2.04 -21.46
CA ASP A 117 6.14 -0.65 -21.55
C ASP A 117 4.99 0.35 -21.89
N LYS A 118 3.73 -0.05 -21.77
CA LYS A 118 2.62 0.87 -21.93
C LYS A 118 2.58 1.80 -20.72
N PRO A 119 2.66 3.13 -20.92
CA PRO A 119 2.48 4.06 -19.81
C PRO A 119 1.11 3.83 -19.21
N VAL A 120 1.05 3.63 -17.90
CA VAL A 120 -0.19 3.77 -17.15
C VAL A 120 -0.63 5.21 -17.35
N HIS A 121 -1.82 5.43 -17.89
CA HIS A 121 -2.43 6.75 -17.92
C HIS A 121 -2.77 7.12 -16.47
N ASP A 122 -1.83 7.81 -15.83
CA ASP A 122 -2.12 8.61 -14.67
C ASP A 122 -2.60 9.96 -15.20
N ASP A 123 -3.88 10.29 -15.00
CA ASP A 123 -4.49 11.55 -15.48
C ASP A 123 -3.93 12.79 -14.78
N ASP A 124 -3.06 12.62 -13.78
CA ASP A 124 -2.36 13.70 -13.11
C ASP A 124 -0.99 13.94 -13.75
N ALA A 125 -0.77 15.15 -14.24
CA ALA A 125 0.38 15.64 -15.01
C ALA A 125 1.76 15.56 -14.33
N LYS A 126 2.04 14.50 -13.56
CA LYS A 126 3.38 14.16 -13.06
C LYS A 126 4.12 13.29 -14.09
N PRO A 127 5.43 13.50 -14.29
CA PRO A 127 6.19 12.64 -15.19
C PRO A 127 6.01 11.18 -14.78
N PRO A 128 5.75 10.26 -15.75
CA PRO A 128 5.51 8.86 -15.44
C PRO A 128 6.71 8.31 -14.68
N ARG A 129 6.47 7.82 -13.45
CA ARG A 129 7.50 7.12 -12.69
C ARG A 129 7.74 5.77 -13.34
N PRO A 130 8.99 5.32 -13.46
CA PRO A 130 9.26 3.99 -14.00
C PRO A 130 8.60 2.96 -13.06
N HIS A 131 7.72 2.14 -13.61
CA HIS A 131 7.08 1.06 -12.88
C HIS A 131 8.13 0.01 -12.52
N VAL A 132 8.27 -0.33 -11.23
CA VAL A 132 9.33 -1.23 -10.73
C VAL A 132 9.26 -2.62 -11.37
N ALA A 133 8.07 -3.09 -11.73
CA ALA A 133 7.85 -4.36 -12.41
C ALA A 133 8.45 -4.45 -13.84
N HIS A 134 8.95 -3.36 -14.40
CA HIS A 134 9.68 -3.36 -15.69
C HIS A 134 11.11 -3.86 -15.57
N PHE A 135 11.71 -3.80 -14.39
CA PHE A 135 13.12 -4.11 -14.13
C PHE A 135 13.32 -5.61 -13.85
N ASP A 136 14.56 -6.07 -13.92
CA ASP A 136 14.89 -7.37 -13.34
C ASP A 136 14.94 -7.28 -11.81
N ASP A 137 14.96 -8.43 -11.13
CA ASP A 137 14.78 -8.46 -9.69
C ASP A 137 15.82 -7.67 -8.90
N ASP A 138 17.07 -7.65 -9.36
CA ASP A 138 18.14 -6.91 -8.67
C ASP A 138 17.98 -5.39 -8.87
N GLU A 139 17.68 -4.96 -10.10
CA GLU A 139 17.41 -3.56 -10.41
C GLU A 139 16.11 -3.09 -9.74
N ALA A 140 15.05 -3.92 -9.74
CA ALA A 140 13.78 -3.60 -9.08
C ALA A 140 13.98 -3.34 -7.58
N LEU A 141 14.78 -4.16 -6.89
CA LEU A 141 15.08 -3.95 -5.48
C LEU A 141 15.87 -2.66 -5.22
N HIS A 142 16.79 -2.29 -6.09
CA HIS A 142 17.48 -1.00 -6.01
C HIS A 142 16.51 0.17 -6.22
N GLN A 143 15.60 0.06 -7.19
CA GLN A 143 14.58 1.09 -7.42
C GLN A 143 13.62 1.22 -6.24
N LEU A 144 13.19 0.11 -5.63
CA LEU A 144 12.37 0.13 -4.41
C LEU A 144 13.10 0.84 -3.24
N GLN A 145 14.40 0.61 -3.07
CA GLN A 145 15.19 1.32 -2.05
C GLN A 145 15.24 2.84 -2.33
N ALA A 146 15.48 3.23 -3.57
CA ALA A 146 15.54 4.64 -3.96
C ALA A 146 14.18 5.33 -3.74
N LEU A 147 13.09 4.69 -4.15
CA LEU A 147 11.74 5.19 -3.95
C LEU A 147 11.39 5.28 -2.45
N ALA A 148 11.75 4.27 -1.65
CA ALA A 148 11.52 4.28 -0.20
C ALA A 148 12.24 5.43 0.49
N ALA A 149 13.49 5.71 0.11
CA ALA A 149 14.24 6.83 0.64
C ALA A 149 13.62 8.20 0.27
N MET A 150 13.03 8.31 -0.93
CA MET A 150 12.37 9.53 -1.40
C MET A 150 10.99 9.74 -0.73
N GLU A 151 10.26 8.66 -0.46
CA GLU A 151 8.90 8.71 0.11
C GLU A 151 8.92 8.88 1.63
N ALA A 152 9.97 8.41 2.31
CA ALA A 152 10.07 8.40 3.77
C ALA A 152 9.84 9.78 4.39
N LYS A 153 8.90 9.82 5.34
CA LYS A 153 8.56 11.00 6.16
C LYS A 153 8.62 10.60 7.63
N PRO A 154 9.81 10.55 8.26
CA PRO A 154 9.97 10.07 9.64
C PRO A 154 9.10 10.81 10.65
N ASN A 155 8.90 12.13 10.50
CA ASN A 155 8.05 12.93 11.38
C ASN A 155 6.57 12.52 11.26
N LEU A 156 6.08 12.26 10.05
CA LEU A 156 4.74 11.74 9.82
C LEU A 156 4.55 10.39 10.53
N ARG A 157 5.49 9.47 10.32
CA ARG A 157 5.47 8.15 10.96
C ARG A 157 5.45 8.26 12.48
N ALA A 158 6.29 9.12 13.05
CA ALA A 158 6.36 9.34 14.48
C ALA A 158 5.06 9.92 15.06
N LEU A 159 4.43 10.89 14.37
CA LEU A 159 3.15 11.47 14.77
C LEU A 159 2.00 10.45 14.72
N VAL A 160 1.92 9.64 13.66
CA VAL A 160 0.91 8.58 13.54
C VAL A 160 1.10 7.51 14.62
N ALA A 161 2.34 7.11 14.91
CA ALA A 161 2.65 6.18 16.00
C ALA A 161 2.24 6.76 17.36
N ALA A 162 2.59 8.02 17.63
CA ALA A 162 2.23 8.70 18.87
C ALA A 162 0.71 8.86 19.05
N ALA A 163 -0.03 9.10 17.98
CA ALA A 163 -1.49 9.12 17.99
C ALA A 163 -2.07 7.74 18.32
N ARG A 164 -1.55 6.68 17.68
CA ARG A 164 -1.98 5.29 17.92
C ARG A 164 -1.75 4.85 19.37
N GLU A 165 -0.58 5.16 19.94
CA GLU A 165 -0.26 4.87 21.35
C GLU A 165 -1.23 5.52 22.33
N ARG A 166 -1.79 6.69 21.97
CA ARG A 166 -2.76 7.43 22.77
C ARG A 166 -4.22 7.07 22.48
N GLY A 167 -4.45 6.13 21.54
CA GLY A 167 -5.81 5.77 21.11
C GLY A 167 -6.52 6.90 20.36
N VAL A 168 -5.79 7.85 19.78
CA VAL A 168 -6.32 8.97 19.00
C VAL A 168 -6.22 8.63 17.52
N PRO A 169 -7.32 8.69 16.73
CA PRO A 169 -7.29 8.46 15.29
C PRO A 169 -6.38 9.47 14.58
N ALA A 170 -5.63 8.97 13.60
CA ALA A 170 -4.83 9.79 12.70
C ALA A 170 -5.15 9.38 11.26
N HIS A 171 -5.39 10.36 10.40
CA HIS A 171 -5.68 10.19 8.99
C HIS A 171 -4.77 11.10 8.19
N ALA A 172 -4.13 10.58 7.17
CA ALA A 172 -3.38 11.41 6.24
C ALA A 172 -3.78 11.09 4.81
N ASP A 173 -3.74 12.10 3.99
CA ASP A 173 -3.78 12.01 2.53
C ASP A 173 -2.42 12.45 1.93
N ASP A 174 -2.39 12.82 0.67
CA ASP A 174 -1.16 13.22 -0.01
C ASP A 174 -0.62 14.59 0.49
N ASP A 175 -1.45 15.42 1.12
CA ASP A 175 -1.13 16.81 1.47
C ASP A 175 -1.23 17.11 2.96
N VAL A 176 -2.10 16.40 3.72
CA VAL A 176 -2.50 16.79 5.07
C VAL A 176 -2.52 15.59 6.02
N LEU A 177 -1.98 15.78 7.23
CA LEU A 177 -2.20 14.90 8.39
C LEU A 177 -3.28 15.52 9.29
N SER A 178 -4.33 14.73 9.60
CA SER A 178 -5.35 15.07 10.59
C SER A 178 -5.26 14.13 11.79
N ILE A 179 -5.24 14.64 13.00
CA ILE A 179 -5.23 13.87 14.25
C ILE A 179 -6.44 14.26 15.09
N GLY A 180 -7.12 13.25 15.65
CA GLY A 180 -8.39 13.41 16.36
C GLY A 180 -9.57 13.45 15.40
N GLU A 181 -10.77 13.58 15.97
CA GLU A 181 -12.03 13.58 15.24
C GLU A 181 -13.01 14.63 15.79
N GLY A 182 -14.03 14.95 14.98
CA GLY A 182 -15.03 15.95 15.35
C GLY A 182 -14.46 17.37 15.40
N LEU A 183 -15.01 18.19 16.28
CA LEU A 183 -14.63 19.60 16.40
C LEU A 183 -13.23 19.84 16.99
N ALA A 184 -12.67 18.83 17.67
CA ALA A 184 -11.34 18.91 18.25
C ALA A 184 -10.24 18.41 17.32
N ALA A 185 -10.59 17.84 16.16
CA ALA A 185 -9.59 17.40 15.18
C ALA A 185 -8.71 18.57 14.73
N GLN A 186 -7.42 18.30 14.63
CA GLN A 186 -6.45 19.25 14.10
C GLN A 186 -5.77 18.67 12.87
N ALA A 187 -5.48 19.53 11.90
CA ALA A 187 -4.86 19.16 10.65
C ALA A 187 -3.63 20.02 10.35
N TRP A 188 -2.61 19.40 9.81
CA TRP A 188 -1.35 20.04 9.42
C TRP A 188 -0.96 19.62 8.01
N PRO A 189 -0.45 20.56 7.18
CA PRO A 189 0.18 20.21 5.93
C PRO A 189 1.37 19.24 6.14
N LEU A 190 1.59 18.30 5.26
CA LEU A 190 2.69 17.31 5.39
C LEU A 190 4.08 17.93 5.27
N ASP A 191 4.20 19.12 4.72
CA ASP A 191 5.44 19.92 4.66
C ASP A 191 5.67 20.81 5.90
N ALA A 192 4.68 20.90 6.80
CA ALA A 192 4.71 21.73 8.00
C ALA A 192 4.19 20.95 9.24
N LEU A 193 4.62 19.70 9.39
CA LEU A 193 4.23 18.87 10.53
C LEU A 193 4.82 19.40 11.83
N PRO A 194 4.05 19.40 12.94
CA PRO A 194 4.55 19.81 14.24
C PRO A 194 5.49 18.75 14.84
N ASP A 195 6.30 19.16 15.81
CA ASP A 195 6.94 18.23 16.71
C ASP A 195 5.90 17.50 17.57
N ILE A 196 6.19 16.27 18.00
CA ILE A 196 5.27 15.44 18.80
C ILE A 196 4.81 16.18 20.07
N ASP A 197 5.71 16.91 20.72
CA ASP A 197 5.43 17.64 21.97
C ASP A 197 4.60 18.92 21.72
N ALA A 198 4.56 19.43 20.51
CA ALA A 198 3.75 20.58 20.14
C ALA A 198 2.28 20.22 19.82
N VAL A 199 1.96 18.93 19.67
CA VAL A 199 0.60 18.46 19.43
C VAL A 199 -0.23 18.55 20.72
N PRO A 200 -1.41 19.18 20.71
CA PRO A 200 -2.26 19.34 21.91
C PRO A 200 -3.04 18.04 22.22
N TRP A 201 -2.32 16.97 22.55
CA TRP A 201 -2.86 15.62 22.77
C TRP A 201 -4.06 15.55 23.71
N SER A 202 -4.10 16.39 24.75
CA SER A 202 -5.19 16.42 25.73
C SER A 202 -6.54 16.89 25.16
N GLN A 203 -6.53 17.53 24.00
CA GLN A 203 -7.73 18.02 23.32
C GLN A 203 -8.20 17.06 22.23
N LEU A 204 -7.32 16.16 21.77
CA LEU A 204 -7.58 15.25 20.66
C LEU A 204 -8.19 13.94 21.17
N HIS A 205 -9.25 13.49 20.52
CA HIS A 205 -9.94 12.25 20.89
C HIS A 205 -10.63 11.60 19.69
N ALA A 206 -11.05 10.35 19.86
CA ALA A 206 -11.96 9.67 18.95
C ALA A 206 -13.41 10.05 19.30
N ILE A 207 -14.28 10.04 18.30
CA ILE A 207 -15.73 10.16 18.50
C ILE A 207 -16.42 8.85 18.11
N PRO A 208 -17.56 8.51 18.74
CA PRO A 208 -18.40 7.41 18.30
C PRO A 208 -18.87 7.63 16.87
N LYS A 209 -18.72 6.61 16.02
CA LYS A 209 -19.11 6.67 14.60
C LYS A 209 -20.10 5.54 14.28
N ALA A 210 -21.14 5.88 13.49
CA ALA A 210 -22.04 4.90 12.92
C ALA A 210 -22.07 5.06 11.40
N VAL A 211 -21.80 3.98 10.67
CA VAL A 211 -21.84 3.95 9.21
C VAL A 211 -23.10 3.24 8.76
N VAL A 212 -23.90 3.89 7.93
CA VAL A 212 -25.12 3.34 7.36
C VAL A 212 -24.90 3.05 5.88
N THR A 213 -24.96 1.77 5.50
CA THR A 213 -24.83 1.30 4.12
C THR A 213 -26.13 0.61 3.66
N GLY A 214 -26.26 0.44 2.35
CA GLY A 214 -27.42 -0.24 1.73
C GLY A 214 -27.85 0.45 0.44
N SER A 215 -28.67 -0.22 -0.37
CA SER A 215 -29.21 0.31 -1.64
C SER A 215 -30.24 1.41 -1.42
N ASN A 216 -31.12 1.28 -0.41
CA ASN A 216 -32.20 2.20 -0.11
C ASN A 216 -32.23 2.59 1.39
N GLY A 217 -32.88 3.72 1.72
CA GLY A 217 -33.16 4.15 3.09
C GLY A 217 -32.00 4.79 3.86
N LYS A 218 -30.76 4.82 3.34
CA LYS A 218 -29.59 5.37 4.02
C LYS A 218 -29.82 6.77 4.60
N THR A 219 -30.27 7.70 3.77
CA THR A 219 -30.50 9.09 4.16
C THR A 219 -31.56 9.21 5.25
N THR A 220 -32.65 8.44 5.16
CA THR A 220 -33.71 8.44 6.16
C THR A 220 -33.20 7.91 7.51
N THR A 221 -32.47 6.79 7.49
CA THR A 221 -31.87 6.21 8.69
C THR A 221 -30.88 7.18 9.37
N VAL A 222 -29.98 7.80 8.58
CA VAL A 222 -29.03 8.78 9.12
C VAL A 222 -29.74 9.99 9.73
N ARG A 223 -30.82 10.51 9.09
CA ARG A 223 -31.60 11.64 9.62
C ARG A 223 -32.32 11.27 10.92
N LEU A 224 -32.91 10.08 10.99
CA LEU A 224 -33.56 9.60 12.21
C LEU A 224 -32.54 9.44 13.35
N LEU A 225 -31.42 8.78 13.08
CA LEU A 225 -30.35 8.61 14.05
C LEU A 225 -29.82 9.94 14.56
N ALA A 226 -29.55 10.90 13.65
CA ALA A 226 -29.13 12.25 14.02
C ALA A 226 -30.20 13.01 14.85
N ALA A 227 -31.48 12.83 14.57
CA ALA A 227 -32.54 13.44 15.37
C ALA A 227 -32.61 12.84 16.78
N MET A 228 -32.46 11.51 16.91
CA MET A 228 -32.43 10.84 18.22
C MET A 228 -31.23 11.29 19.06
N LEU A 229 -30.02 11.39 18.45
CA LEU A 229 -28.81 11.82 19.14
C LEU A 229 -28.85 13.29 19.58
N ARG A 230 -29.64 14.14 18.89
CA ARG A 230 -29.82 15.55 19.30
C ARG A 230 -30.84 15.71 20.43
N ALA A 231 -31.72 14.74 20.59
CA ALA A 231 -32.76 14.79 21.63
C ALA A 231 -32.28 14.22 22.97
N HIS A 232 -31.08 13.66 23.02
CA HIS A 232 -30.46 13.07 24.19
C HIS A 232 -29.33 13.94 24.69
#